data_2aed6d829343f258f1b1ca9653de1d3e
#
_entry.id   2aed6d829343f258f1b1ca9653de1d3e
#
_cell.length_a   1.000
_cell.length_b   1.000
_cell.length_c   1.000
_cell.angle_alpha   90.00
_cell.angle_beta   90.00
_cell.angle_gamma   90.00
#
_symmetry.space_group_name_H-M   'P 1'
#
loop_
_entity.id
_entity.type
_entity.pdbx_description
1 polymer ?
#
loop_
_entity_poly.entity_id
_entity_poly.type
_entity_poly.pdbx_seq_one_letter_code
_entity_poly.pdbx_strand_id
1 'polypeptide(L)'
;MRLENYFDFLSPDDIRIQGHRIGIDNVIEYYLDGYSPEEIAANFPGLSIERIYAILTYYHHKRAEIDTYLLRLRRQREQHYQQCAAHPYSMALRMRAIKPQREKNILAKQ
;
A
#
# COMPACT_ATOMS: atom_id res chain seq x y z
N MET A 1 -12.70 20.23 -8.94
CA MET A 1 -11.56 19.61 -8.24
C MET A 1 -11.31 18.23 -8.83
N ARG A 2 -10.12 17.99 -9.31
CA ARG A 2 -9.77 16.68 -9.87
C ARG A 2 -9.07 15.84 -8.81
N LEU A 3 -9.47 14.57 -8.68
CA LEU A 3 -8.83 13.65 -7.73
C LEU A 3 -7.36 13.46 -8.05
N GLU A 4 -6.99 13.49 -9.33
CA GLU A 4 -5.61 13.33 -9.77
C GLU A 4 -4.67 14.40 -9.20
N ASN A 5 -5.19 15.56 -8.79
CA ASN A 5 -4.39 16.62 -8.18
C ASN A 5 -3.86 16.24 -6.79
N TYR A 6 -4.41 15.20 -6.17
CA TYR A 6 -3.91 14.68 -4.89
C TYR A 6 -2.72 13.74 -5.05
N PHE A 7 -2.33 13.40 -6.29
CA PHE A 7 -1.33 12.37 -6.55
C PHE A 7 -0.20 12.88 -7.42
N ASP A 8 0.98 12.28 -7.23
CA ASP A 8 2.14 12.44 -8.11
C ASP A 8 2.34 11.14 -8.88
N PHE A 9 2.14 11.19 -10.19
CA PHE A 9 2.31 10.05 -11.08
C PHE A 9 3.76 10.03 -11.58
N LEU A 10 4.66 9.44 -10.78
CA LEU A 10 6.09 9.43 -11.07
C LEU A 10 6.45 8.43 -12.16
N SER A 11 5.77 7.29 -12.19
CA SER A 11 5.91 6.26 -13.21
C SER A 11 4.66 5.39 -13.20
N PRO A 12 4.47 4.50 -14.19
CA PRO A 12 3.33 3.57 -14.16
C PRO A 12 3.28 2.69 -12.91
N ASP A 13 4.43 2.50 -12.25
CA ASP A 13 4.54 1.65 -11.06
C ASP A 13 4.80 2.45 -9.78
N ASP A 14 4.70 3.78 -9.83
CA ASP A 14 4.98 4.63 -8.68
C ASP A 14 4.04 5.83 -8.66
N ILE A 15 2.91 5.65 -8.02
CA ILE A 15 1.91 6.69 -7.80
C ILE A 15 1.92 7.04 -6.33
N ARG A 16 2.30 8.28 -6.02
CA ARG A 16 2.43 8.75 -4.63
C ARG A 16 1.42 9.83 -4.33
N ILE A 17 1.19 10.03 -3.04
CA ILE A 17 0.38 11.14 -2.57
C ILE A 17 1.19 12.42 -2.69
N GLN A 18 0.61 13.46 -3.29
CA GLN A 18 1.29 14.73 -3.53
C GLN A 18 1.92 15.28 -2.24
N GLY A 19 3.20 15.59 -2.32
CA GLY A 19 3.95 16.12 -1.18
C GLY A 19 4.39 15.07 -0.16
N HIS A 20 4.16 13.78 -0.43
CA HIS A 20 4.52 12.69 0.46
C HIS A 20 5.31 11.62 -0.28
N ARG A 21 6.04 10.81 0.46
CA ARG A 21 6.74 9.64 -0.08
C ARG A 21 5.87 8.39 -0.05
N ILE A 22 4.66 8.50 0.45
CA ILE A 22 3.73 7.39 0.63
C ILE A 22 3.08 7.09 -0.71
N GLY A 23 3.17 5.86 -1.17
CA GLY A 23 2.46 5.40 -2.35
C GLY A 23 1.00 5.13 -2.04
N ILE A 24 0.14 5.31 -3.04
CA ILE A 24 -1.29 5.03 -2.86
C ILE A 24 -1.56 3.57 -2.55
N ASP A 25 -0.68 2.68 -3.00
CA ASP A 25 -0.78 1.24 -2.73
C ASP A 25 -0.76 0.94 -1.23
N ASN A 26 0.05 1.67 -0.46
CA ASN A 26 0.11 1.48 0.99
C ASN A 26 -1.24 1.75 1.66
N VAL A 27 -1.91 2.83 1.28
CA VAL A 27 -3.20 3.20 1.84
C VAL A 27 -4.29 2.24 1.38
N ILE A 28 -4.31 1.90 0.11
CA ILE A 28 -5.33 1.01 -0.46
C ILE A 28 -5.22 -0.39 0.13
N GLU A 29 -4.01 -0.89 0.35
CA GLU A 29 -3.82 -2.21 0.96
C GLU A 29 -4.40 -2.28 2.37
N TYR A 30 -4.22 -1.24 3.19
CA TYR A 30 -4.87 -1.16 4.50
C TYR A 30 -6.38 -1.21 4.37
N TYR A 31 -6.93 -0.48 3.42
CA TYR A 31 -8.36 -0.47 3.18
C TYR A 31 -8.88 -1.86 2.78
N LEU A 32 -8.18 -2.55 1.89
CA LEU A 32 -8.55 -3.89 1.46
C LEU A 32 -8.40 -4.92 2.58
N ASP A 33 -7.52 -4.67 3.53
CA ASP A 33 -7.35 -5.50 4.73
C ASP A 33 -8.45 -5.24 5.79
N GLY A 34 -9.38 -4.32 5.52
CA GLY A 34 -10.52 -4.07 6.39
C GLY A 34 -10.41 -2.86 7.31
N TYR A 35 -9.35 -2.06 7.16
CA TYR A 35 -9.19 -0.85 7.97
C TYR A 35 -10.14 0.25 7.50
N SER A 36 -10.74 0.96 8.46
CA SER A 36 -11.54 2.15 8.12
C SER A 36 -10.63 3.31 7.71
N PRO A 37 -11.16 4.33 7.01
CA PRO A 37 -10.36 5.50 6.67
C PRO A 37 -9.75 6.17 7.90
N GLU A 38 -10.45 6.22 9.03
CA GLU A 38 -9.97 6.80 10.27
C GLU A 38 -8.81 5.99 10.85
N GLU A 39 -8.90 4.67 10.79
CA GLU A 39 -7.81 3.79 11.22
C GLU A 39 -6.58 3.94 10.34
N ILE A 40 -6.79 4.11 9.04
CA ILE A 40 -5.69 4.37 8.10
C ILE A 40 -5.02 5.69 8.43
N ALA A 41 -5.80 6.74 8.71
CA ALA A 41 -5.26 8.04 9.11
C ALA A 41 -4.40 7.95 10.38
N ALA A 42 -4.79 7.11 11.32
CA ALA A 42 -4.02 6.88 12.54
C ALA A 42 -2.66 6.24 12.26
N ASN A 43 -2.55 5.43 11.20
CA ASN A 43 -1.30 4.78 10.82
C ASN A 43 -0.40 5.68 9.96
N PHE A 44 -0.92 6.78 9.43
CA PHE A 44 -0.16 7.73 8.61
C PHE A 44 -0.34 9.14 9.16
N PRO A 45 0.35 9.49 10.27
CA PRO A 45 0.09 10.75 10.99
C PRO A 45 0.26 12.03 10.16
N GLY A 46 1.11 11.99 9.13
CA GLY A 46 1.32 13.14 8.26
C GLY A 46 0.27 13.27 7.16
N LEU A 47 -0.70 12.37 7.10
CA LEU A 47 -1.65 12.30 6.00
C LEU A 47 -3.04 12.68 6.51
N SER A 48 -3.66 13.69 5.88
CA SER A 48 -4.99 14.14 6.29
C SER A 48 -6.06 13.11 5.92
N ILE A 49 -7.15 13.11 6.68
CA ILE A 49 -8.30 12.25 6.39
C ILE A 49 -8.90 12.58 5.02
N GLU A 50 -8.87 13.84 4.61
CA GLU A 50 -9.33 14.26 3.29
C GLU A 50 -8.57 13.54 2.18
N ARG A 51 -7.25 13.46 2.30
CA ARG A 51 -6.41 12.79 1.31
C ARG A 51 -6.66 11.29 1.28
N ILE A 52 -6.93 10.70 2.43
CA ILE A 52 -7.27 9.27 2.50
C ILE A 52 -8.59 9.01 1.78
N TYR A 53 -9.61 9.81 2.02
CA TYR A 53 -10.88 9.68 1.30
C TYR A 53 -10.71 9.92 -0.20
N ALA A 54 -9.84 10.86 -0.60
CA ALA A 54 -9.54 11.10 -2.01
C ALA A 54 -8.91 9.86 -2.66
N ILE A 55 -7.98 9.21 -1.97
CA ILE A 55 -7.33 7.98 -2.46
C ILE A 55 -8.37 6.87 -2.64
N LEU A 56 -9.22 6.66 -1.65
CA LEU A 56 -10.22 5.60 -1.69
C LEU A 56 -11.28 5.88 -2.76
N THR A 57 -11.67 7.14 -2.93
CA THR A 57 -12.59 7.54 -3.99
C THR A 57 -11.97 7.30 -5.36
N TYR A 58 -10.72 7.66 -5.53
CA TYR A 58 -9.98 7.41 -6.77
C TYR A 58 -9.87 5.92 -7.06
N TYR A 59 -9.59 5.11 -6.03
CA TYR A 59 -9.54 3.66 -6.15
C TYR A 59 -10.87 3.11 -6.68
N HIS A 60 -11.98 3.51 -6.09
CA HIS A 60 -13.30 3.03 -6.53
C HIS A 60 -13.65 3.52 -7.94
N HIS A 61 -13.22 4.71 -8.28
CA HIS A 61 -13.47 5.28 -9.61
C HIS A 61 -12.64 4.57 -10.71
N LYS A 62 -11.40 4.20 -10.38
CA LYS A 62 -10.45 3.55 -11.31
C LYS A 62 -10.12 2.13 -10.87
N ARG A 63 -11.09 1.42 -10.36
CA ARG A 63 -10.86 0.14 -9.68
C ARG A 63 -10.09 -0.88 -10.51
N ALA A 64 -10.48 -1.08 -11.77
CA ALA A 64 -9.80 -2.07 -12.61
C ALA A 64 -8.33 -1.70 -12.85
N GLU A 65 -8.04 -0.43 -13.08
CA GLU A 65 -6.67 0.05 -13.30
C GLU A 65 -5.82 -0.07 -12.05
N ILE A 66 -6.39 0.30 -10.89
CA ILE A 66 -5.68 0.26 -9.62
C ILE A 66 -5.47 -1.19 -9.17
N ASP A 67 -6.45 -2.07 -9.35
CA ASP A 67 -6.27 -3.50 -9.03
C ASP A 67 -5.15 -4.12 -9.86
N THR A 68 -5.05 -3.77 -11.14
CA THR A 68 -3.95 -4.19 -12.00
C THR A 68 -2.61 -3.64 -11.52
N TYR A 69 -2.59 -2.37 -11.13
CA TYR A 69 -1.42 -1.71 -10.55
C TYR A 69 -0.95 -2.43 -9.28
N LEU A 70 -1.87 -2.73 -8.36
CA LEU A 70 -1.55 -3.43 -7.11
C LEU A 70 -1.01 -4.82 -7.38
N LEU A 71 -1.60 -5.54 -8.32
CA LEU A 71 -1.13 -6.88 -8.69
C LEU A 71 0.28 -6.82 -9.26
N ARG A 72 0.57 -5.82 -10.10
CA ARG A 72 1.89 -5.61 -10.68
C ARG A 72 2.94 -5.35 -9.59
N LEU A 73 2.61 -4.51 -8.61
CA LEU A 73 3.49 -4.22 -7.49
C LEU A 73 3.74 -5.45 -6.62
N ARG A 74 2.71 -6.26 -6.39
CA ARG A 74 2.84 -7.51 -5.64
C ARG A 74 3.79 -8.47 -6.34
N ARG A 75 3.68 -8.59 -7.66
CA ARG A 75 4.59 -9.44 -8.45
C ARG A 75 6.03 -8.96 -8.37
N GLN A 76 6.25 -7.65 -8.45
CA GLN A 76 7.58 -7.08 -8.31
C GLN A 76 8.17 -7.35 -6.92
N ARG A 77 7.38 -7.21 -5.87
CA ARG A 77 7.82 -7.50 -4.51
C ARG A 77 8.13 -8.97 -4.32
N GLU A 78 7.33 -9.85 -4.89
CA GLU A 78 7.56 -11.28 -4.82
C GLU A 78 8.82 -11.69 -5.56
N GLN A 79 9.05 -11.16 -6.76
CA GLN A 79 10.28 -11.40 -7.51
C GLN A 79 11.49 -10.91 -6.73
N HIS A 80 11.42 -9.72 -6.15
CA HIS A 80 12.48 -9.17 -5.32
C HIS A 80 12.73 -10.04 -4.08
N TYR A 81 11.67 -10.53 -3.45
CA TYR A 81 11.77 -11.44 -2.32
C TYR A 81 12.48 -12.74 -2.72
N GLN A 82 12.14 -13.32 -3.85
CA GLN A 82 12.77 -14.55 -4.34
C GLN A 82 14.26 -14.33 -4.63
N GLN A 83 14.60 -13.20 -5.22
CA GLN A 83 16.01 -12.84 -5.45
C GLN A 83 16.76 -12.65 -4.14
N CYS A 84 16.16 -12.03 -3.16
CA CYS A 84 16.74 -11.84 -1.83
C CYS A 84 16.83 -13.16 -1.06
N ALA A 85 15.89 -14.06 -1.26
CA ALA A 85 15.90 -15.39 -0.61
C ALA A 85 17.00 -16.29 -1.16
N ALA A 86 17.45 -16.05 -2.40
CA ALA A 86 18.59 -16.75 -2.98
C ALA A 86 19.92 -16.21 -2.44
N HIS A 87 19.93 -15.08 -1.78
CA HIS A 87 21.07 -14.45 -1.11
C HIS A 87 20.88 -14.40 0.39
N PRO A 88 21.98 -14.16 1.14
CA PRO A 88 22.12 -14.74 2.46
C PRO A 88 21.11 -14.23 3.48
N TYR A 89 20.79 -15.15 4.24
CA TYR A 89 20.46 -15.25 5.65
C TYR A 89 19.70 -14.10 6.32
N SER A 90 20.08 -12.84 6.15
CA SER A 90 19.55 -11.76 6.97
C SER A 90 18.21 -11.21 6.46
N MET A 91 18.03 -11.12 5.15
CA MET A 91 16.79 -10.56 4.59
C MET A 91 15.63 -11.56 4.59
N ALA A 92 15.92 -12.83 4.34
CA ALA A 92 14.91 -13.88 4.43
C ALA A 92 14.36 -14.00 5.85
N LEU A 93 15.22 -13.87 6.86
CA LEU A 93 14.81 -13.91 8.27
C LEU A 93 13.98 -12.66 8.64
N ARG A 94 14.35 -11.49 8.15
CA ARG A 94 13.58 -10.27 8.37
C ARG A 94 12.18 -10.37 7.80
N MET A 95 12.05 -10.88 6.60
CA MET A 95 10.76 -11.01 5.95
C MET A 95 9.88 -12.07 6.62
N ARG A 96 10.46 -13.13 7.12
CA ARG A 96 9.75 -14.14 7.90
C ARG A 96 9.25 -13.60 9.23
N ALA A 97 10.01 -12.73 9.86
CA ALA A 97 9.62 -12.10 11.12
C ALA A 97 8.47 -11.10 10.95
N ILE A 98 8.45 -10.37 9.83
CA ILE A 98 7.43 -9.36 9.56
C ILE A 98 6.10 -10.00 9.16
N LYS A 99 6.10 -11.03 8.33
CA LYS A 99 4.88 -11.70 7.85
C LYS A 99 4.00 -12.27 8.97
N PRO A 100 4.52 -13.04 9.93
CA PRO A 100 3.69 -13.56 11.00
C PRO A 100 3.04 -12.47 11.85
N GLN A 101 3.73 -11.37 12.10
CA GLN A 101 3.16 -10.25 12.86
C GLN A 101 2.00 -9.60 12.13
N ARG A 102 2.12 -9.43 10.81
CA ARG A 102 1.05 -8.86 9.99
C ARG A 102 -0.18 -9.78 9.98
N GLU A 103 0.02 -11.07 9.83
CA GLU A 103 -1.06 -12.06 9.87
C GLU A 103 -1.76 -12.08 11.22
N LYS A 104 -1.02 -12.02 12.31
CA LYS A 104 -1.57 -11.94 13.67
C LYS A 104 -2.42 -10.69 13.87
N ASN A 105 -1.98 -9.55 13.36
CA ASN A 105 -2.73 -8.30 13.46
C ASN A 105 -4.04 -8.37 12.68
N ILE A 106 -4.04 -8.99 11.51
CA ILE A 106 -5.24 -9.19 10.71
C ILE A 106 -6.22 -10.11 11.44
N LEU A 107 -5.75 -11.22 11.97
CA LEU A 107 -6.57 -12.18 12.72
C LEU A 107 -7.13 -11.58 13.99
N ALA A 108 -6.37 -10.75 14.68
CA ALA A 108 -6.83 -10.10 15.91
C ALA A 108 -7.97 -9.12 15.68
N LYS A 109 -8.15 -8.62 14.46
CA LYS A 109 -9.23 -7.69 14.09
C LYS A 109 -10.49 -8.40 13.61
N GLN A 110 -10.43 -9.67 13.36
CA GLN A 110 -11.58 -10.47 12.99
C GLN A 110 -12.24 -11.05 14.23
#